data_4136bf78abf57d3bbb8b08ee694dd665
#
_entry.id   4136bf78abf57d3bbb8b08ee694dd665
#
_cell.length_a   1.000
_cell.length_b   1.000
_cell.length_c   1.000
_cell.angle_alpha   90.00
_cell.angle_beta   90.00
_cell.angle_gamma   90.00
#
_symmetry.space_group_name_H-M   'P 1'
#
loop_
_entity.id
_entity.type
_entity.pdbx_description
1 polymer ?
#
loop_
_entity_poly.entity_id
_entity_poly.type
_entity_poly.pdbx_seq_one_letter_code
_entity_poly.pdbx_strand_id
1 'polypeptide(L)'
;ICDHCGLINYENPKIVAGVVAVWEDKILMCKRAIEPRIGFWTLPAGFMENRETIAEGAAREAHEEACADVEIDALLGVYNVARISQVQIFYRAKLKSPDIAVGPESAEVELFSWDEIPWDSLAFPSVYWALHHFQETKDQALFAPFSEPDDWSQTPGFEALAARYKDD
;
A
#
# COMPACT_ATOMS: atom_id res chain seq x y z
N ILE A 1 -0.89 24.03 -21.81
CA ILE A 1 0.00 25.10 -22.33
C ILE A 1 -0.51 26.42 -21.75
N CYS A 2 0.39 27.23 -21.24
CA CYS A 2 0.05 28.57 -20.77
C CYS A 2 -0.13 29.51 -21.97
N ASP A 3 -1.31 30.09 -22.13
CA ASP A 3 -1.63 31.00 -23.25
C ASP A 3 -0.80 32.31 -23.24
N HIS A 4 -0.23 32.68 -22.08
CA HIS A 4 0.54 33.90 -21.92
C HIS A 4 2.05 33.73 -22.24
N CYS A 5 2.66 32.60 -21.82
CA CYS A 5 4.12 32.41 -21.96
C CYS A 5 4.51 31.13 -22.73
N GLY A 6 3.55 30.34 -23.20
CA GLY A 6 3.77 29.09 -23.94
C GLY A 6 4.31 27.93 -23.10
N LEU A 7 4.46 28.08 -21.78
CA LEU A 7 4.91 27.00 -20.89
C LEU A 7 3.97 25.79 -20.99
N ILE A 8 4.53 24.62 -21.20
CA ILE A 8 3.80 23.35 -21.13
C ILE A 8 4.06 22.75 -19.75
N ASN A 9 3.03 22.67 -18.94
CA ASN A 9 3.08 21.90 -17.70
C ASN A 9 2.62 20.47 -17.98
N TYR A 10 3.50 19.50 -17.73
CA TYR A 10 3.19 18.08 -17.84
C TYR A 10 2.72 17.57 -16.46
N GLU A 11 1.58 16.92 -16.46
CA GLU A 11 1.09 16.23 -15.28
C GLU A 11 1.26 14.72 -15.49
N ASN A 12 2.08 14.11 -14.65
CA ASN A 12 2.36 12.66 -14.69
C ASN A 12 1.59 11.94 -13.58
N PRO A 13 1.27 10.65 -13.75
CA PRO A 13 0.77 9.82 -12.67
C PRO A 13 1.72 9.86 -11.47
N LYS A 14 1.15 9.89 -10.28
CA LYS A 14 1.92 9.81 -9.03
C LYS A 14 2.29 8.36 -8.75
N ILE A 15 3.51 8.14 -8.29
CA ILE A 15 3.99 6.83 -7.87
C ILE A 15 3.82 6.72 -6.36
N VAL A 16 3.20 5.64 -5.92
CA VAL A 16 3.09 5.25 -4.51
C VAL A 16 3.95 4.02 -4.30
N ALA A 17 4.81 4.05 -3.29
CA ALA A 17 5.65 2.93 -2.89
C ALA A 17 5.16 2.39 -1.55
N GLY A 18 4.97 1.07 -1.43
CA GLY A 18 4.47 0.45 -0.21
C GLY A 18 5.02 -0.95 0.02
N VAL A 19 4.73 -1.48 1.21
CA VAL A 19 5.18 -2.81 1.62
C VAL A 19 4.07 -3.64 2.25
N VAL A 20 4.10 -4.95 2.00
CA VAL A 20 3.51 -5.96 2.87
C VAL A 20 4.65 -6.48 3.73
N ALA A 21 4.81 -5.91 4.91
CA ALA A 21 5.88 -6.24 5.85
C ALA A 21 5.39 -7.23 6.90
N VAL A 22 6.19 -8.27 7.17
CA VAL A 22 5.80 -9.33 8.08
C VAL A 22 6.83 -9.54 9.18
N TRP A 23 6.32 -9.88 10.37
CA TRP A 23 7.08 -10.45 11.49
C TRP A 23 6.49 -11.82 11.81
N GLU A 24 7.31 -12.86 11.66
CA GLU A 24 6.81 -14.25 11.72
C GLU A 24 5.67 -14.48 10.72
N ASP A 25 4.45 -14.69 11.20
CA ASP A 25 3.23 -14.91 10.40
C ASP A 25 2.25 -13.71 10.45
N LYS A 26 2.68 -12.59 11.06
CA LYS A 26 1.85 -11.39 11.23
C LYS A 26 2.24 -10.28 10.28
N ILE A 27 1.24 -9.58 9.76
CA ILE A 27 1.37 -8.50 8.79
C ILE A 27 1.25 -7.15 9.51
N LEU A 28 2.18 -6.25 9.26
CA LEU A 28 2.15 -4.87 9.73
C LEU A 28 1.05 -4.09 9.00
N MET A 29 0.18 -3.47 9.77
CA MET A 29 -0.83 -2.55 9.24
C MET A 29 -0.87 -1.26 10.05
N CYS A 30 -1.24 -0.17 9.38
CA CYS A 30 -1.37 1.16 9.93
C CYS A 30 -2.82 1.62 9.84
N LYS A 31 -3.36 2.22 10.90
CA LYS A 31 -4.67 2.86 10.88
C LYS A 31 -4.50 4.33 10.57
N ARG A 32 -5.09 4.80 9.52
CA ARG A 32 -4.90 6.15 8.99
C ARG A 32 -5.37 7.24 9.96
N ALA A 33 -4.52 8.24 10.21
CA ALA A 33 -4.88 9.46 10.94
C ALA A 33 -5.20 10.63 10.00
N ILE A 34 -4.96 10.49 8.68
CA ILE A 34 -5.10 11.54 7.68
C ILE A 34 -6.08 11.16 6.57
N GLU A 35 -6.62 12.18 5.87
CA GLU A 35 -7.42 11.97 4.66
C GLU A 35 -6.59 11.45 3.47
N PRO A 36 -7.20 10.71 2.57
CA PRO A 36 -8.55 10.14 2.64
C PRO A 36 -8.63 8.94 3.56
N ARG A 37 -9.82 8.58 4.02
CA ARG A 37 -10.09 7.35 4.77
C ARG A 37 -9.49 7.33 6.20
N ILE A 38 -9.63 8.42 6.96
CA ILE A 38 -9.29 8.45 8.40
C ILE A 38 -9.98 7.29 9.14
N GLY A 39 -9.23 6.60 10.00
CA GLY A 39 -9.72 5.50 10.83
C GLY A 39 -9.79 4.14 10.12
N PHE A 40 -9.43 4.07 8.83
CA PHE A 40 -9.34 2.81 8.10
C PHE A 40 -7.92 2.25 8.13
N TRP A 41 -7.81 0.93 8.04
CA TRP A 41 -6.54 0.22 8.02
C TRP A 41 -5.94 0.15 6.62
N THR A 42 -4.64 0.28 6.55
CA THR A 42 -3.86 0.20 5.31
C THR A 42 -2.53 -0.49 5.54
N LEU A 43 -1.86 -0.85 4.46
CA LEU A 43 -0.44 -1.20 4.48
C LEU A 43 0.39 0.09 4.47
N PRO A 44 1.61 0.09 5.06
CA PRO A 44 2.51 1.22 4.94
C PRO A 44 2.80 1.56 3.49
N ALA A 45 2.43 2.77 3.06
CA ALA A 45 2.61 3.21 1.68
C ALA A 45 2.36 4.71 1.51
N GLY A 46 3.20 5.38 0.74
CA GLY A 46 3.03 6.79 0.41
C GLY A 46 3.71 7.20 -0.89
N PHE A 47 3.69 8.49 -1.19
CA PHE A 47 4.24 8.99 -2.44
C PHE A 47 5.76 8.92 -2.44
N MET A 48 6.30 8.45 -3.58
CA MET A 48 7.74 8.51 -3.82
C MET A 48 8.26 9.94 -3.77
N GLU A 49 9.42 10.11 -3.15
CA GLU A 49 10.19 11.34 -3.18
C GLU A 49 11.20 11.37 -4.35
N ASN A 50 11.68 12.57 -4.66
CA ASN A 50 12.72 12.72 -5.66
C ASN A 50 14.05 12.14 -5.17
N ARG A 51 14.75 11.39 -6.02
CA ARG A 51 16.10 10.83 -5.79
C ARG A 51 16.13 9.59 -4.89
N GLU A 52 15.02 8.95 -4.63
CA GLU A 52 14.97 7.63 -4.01
C GLU A 52 14.55 6.57 -5.03
N THR A 53 14.97 5.34 -4.81
CA THR A 53 14.42 4.17 -5.51
C THR A 53 13.07 3.81 -4.91
N ILE A 54 12.25 3.06 -5.66
CA ILE A 54 10.94 2.61 -5.16
C ILE A 54 11.07 1.79 -3.87
N ALA A 55 12.10 0.94 -3.78
CA ALA A 55 12.37 0.14 -2.60
C ALA A 55 12.77 0.99 -1.38
N GLU A 56 13.58 2.04 -1.60
CA GLU A 56 13.94 3.01 -0.55
C GLU A 56 12.69 3.79 -0.08
N GLY A 57 11.84 4.25 -1.01
CA GLY A 57 10.58 4.92 -0.69
C GLY A 57 9.65 4.03 0.13
N ALA A 58 9.49 2.77 -0.27
CA ALA A 58 8.66 1.80 0.45
C ALA A 58 9.18 1.52 1.89
N ALA A 59 10.50 1.43 2.06
CA ALA A 59 11.12 1.27 3.39
C ALA A 59 10.99 2.54 4.24
N ARG A 60 11.14 3.73 3.64
CA ARG A 60 10.94 5.03 4.31
C ARG A 60 9.51 5.16 4.82
N GLU A 61 8.51 4.86 4.00
CA GLU A 61 7.10 4.91 4.40
C GLU A 61 6.79 3.96 5.58
N ALA A 62 7.34 2.73 5.57
CA ALA A 62 7.21 1.83 6.71
C ALA A 62 7.80 2.42 8.00
N HIS A 63 8.92 3.11 7.88
CA HIS A 63 9.56 3.78 9.02
C HIS A 63 8.75 5.01 9.48
N GLU A 64 8.27 5.84 8.56
CA GLU A 64 7.51 7.07 8.87
C GLU A 64 6.15 6.77 9.48
N GLU A 65 5.42 5.78 8.93
CA GLU A 65 4.06 5.44 9.39
C GLU A 65 4.02 4.53 10.62
N ALA A 66 5.03 3.66 10.79
CA ALA A 66 5.02 2.62 11.83
C ALA A 66 6.31 2.50 12.65
N CYS A 67 7.30 3.38 12.46
CA CYS A 67 8.65 3.26 13.01
C CYS A 67 9.29 1.88 12.73
N ALA A 68 8.90 1.24 11.64
CA ALA A 68 9.24 -0.12 11.30
C ALA A 68 10.46 -0.16 10.37
N ASP A 69 11.51 -0.86 10.78
CA ASP A 69 12.64 -1.17 9.91
C ASP A 69 12.39 -2.45 9.14
N VAL A 70 12.44 -2.36 7.81
CA VAL A 70 12.15 -3.49 6.92
C VAL A 70 13.35 -3.92 6.10
N GLU A 71 13.36 -5.18 5.70
CA GLU A 71 14.21 -5.74 4.67
C GLU A 71 13.34 -6.12 3.48
N ILE A 72 13.54 -5.42 2.35
CA ILE A 72 12.80 -5.69 1.11
C ILE A 72 13.21 -7.06 0.56
N ASP A 73 12.22 -7.90 0.29
CA ASP A 73 12.42 -9.27 -0.21
C ASP A 73 12.18 -9.35 -1.73
N ALA A 74 10.98 -8.98 -2.19
CA ALA A 74 10.63 -9.11 -3.60
C ALA A 74 9.58 -8.05 -4.02
N LEU A 75 9.58 -7.70 -5.32
CA LEU A 75 8.50 -6.92 -5.92
C LEU A 75 7.24 -7.78 -5.93
N LEU A 76 6.22 -7.36 -5.21
CA LEU A 76 4.95 -8.09 -5.09
C LEU A 76 4.01 -7.74 -6.26
N GLY A 77 3.80 -6.48 -6.54
CA GLY A 77 2.90 -6.07 -7.61
C GLY A 77 3.03 -4.59 -7.98
N VAL A 78 2.54 -4.28 -9.18
CA VAL A 78 2.41 -2.93 -9.74
C VAL A 78 0.95 -2.75 -10.13
N TYR A 79 0.24 -1.87 -9.43
CA TYR A 79 -1.19 -1.65 -9.59
C TYR A 79 -1.45 -0.28 -10.22
N ASN A 80 -2.08 -0.26 -11.39
CA ASN A 80 -2.47 0.98 -12.06
C ASN A 80 -3.85 1.41 -11.58
N VAL A 81 -3.91 2.47 -10.78
CA VAL A 81 -5.17 3.05 -10.32
C VAL A 81 -5.48 4.28 -11.19
N ALA A 82 -5.89 4.00 -12.45
CA ALA A 82 -6.05 5.00 -13.50
C ALA A 82 -7.03 6.11 -13.12
N ARG A 83 -8.10 5.78 -12.37
CA ARG A 83 -9.12 6.74 -11.92
C ARG A 83 -8.55 7.93 -11.14
N ILE A 84 -7.50 7.71 -10.37
CA ILE A 84 -6.83 8.73 -9.55
C ILE A 84 -5.42 9.07 -10.05
N SER A 85 -5.06 8.62 -11.26
CA SER A 85 -3.75 8.86 -11.87
C SER A 85 -2.59 8.44 -10.94
N GLN A 86 -2.67 7.23 -10.38
CA GLN A 86 -1.62 6.64 -9.54
C GLN A 86 -1.13 5.32 -10.09
N VAL A 87 0.16 5.06 -9.90
CA VAL A 87 0.79 3.74 -10.02
C VAL A 87 1.28 3.36 -8.63
N GLN A 88 0.72 2.29 -8.06
CA GLN A 88 1.06 1.82 -6.73
C GLN A 88 1.92 0.58 -6.84
N ILE A 89 3.08 0.61 -6.20
CA ILE A 89 4.09 -0.44 -6.29
C ILE A 89 4.33 -0.99 -4.89
N PHE A 90 3.98 -2.26 -4.70
CA PHE A 90 4.13 -2.94 -3.41
C PHE A 90 5.23 -3.97 -3.45
N TYR A 91 6.01 -3.99 -2.38
CA TYR A 91 7.01 -5.01 -2.11
C TYR A 91 6.56 -5.95 -1.00
N ARG A 92 7.01 -7.19 -1.08
CA ARG A 92 7.06 -8.09 0.05
C ARG A 92 8.30 -7.76 0.87
N ALA A 93 8.17 -7.66 2.18
CA ALA A 93 9.26 -7.31 3.08
C ALA A 93 9.19 -8.07 4.40
N LYS A 94 10.31 -8.15 5.10
CA LYS A 94 10.40 -8.67 6.47
C LYS A 94 10.71 -7.53 7.43
N LEU A 95 10.05 -7.50 8.56
CA LEU A 95 10.44 -6.63 9.66
C LEU A 95 11.77 -7.13 10.25
N LYS A 96 12.66 -6.21 10.61
CA LYS A 96 13.93 -6.54 11.27
C LYS A 96 13.74 -6.80 12.76
N SER A 97 12.70 -6.26 13.37
CA SER A 97 12.27 -6.51 14.74
C SER A 97 10.74 -6.33 14.86
N PRO A 98 10.09 -6.83 15.92
CA PRO A 98 8.67 -6.57 16.18
C PRO A 98 8.43 -5.18 16.79
N ASP A 99 9.46 -4.37 16.98
CA ASP A 99 9.35 -3.04 17.57
C ASP A 99 8.73 -2.08 16.55
N ILE A 100 7.47 -1.78 16.76
CA ILE A 100 6.68 -0.84 15.95
C ILE A 100 6.10 0.25 16.84
N ALA A 101 5.91 1.43 16.29
CA ALA A 101 5.30 2.55 17.00
C ALA A 101 4.53 3.44 16.02
N VAL A 102 3.54 4.14 16.52
CA VAL A 102 2.70 5.05 15.74
C VAL A 102 3.52 6.19 15.18
N GLY A 103 3.53 6.35 13.86
CA GLY A 103 4.09 7.50 13.17
C GLY A 103 3.10 8.65 13.03
N PRO A 104 3.54 9.81 12.48
CA PRO A 104 2.71 11.03 12.43
C PRO A 104 1.40 10.90 11.65
N GLU A 105 1.36 10.03 10.65
CA GLU A 105 0.20 9.82 9.77
C GLU A 105 -0.68 8.64 10.19
N SER A 106 -0.29 7.93 11.25
CA SER A 106 -1.00 6.77 11.79
C SER A 106 -1.67 7.09 13.11
N ALA A 107 -2.88 6.58 13.33
CA ALA A 107 -3.58 6.62 14.60
C ALA A 107 -3.25 5.39 15.47
N GLU A 108 -3.06 4.26 14.83
CA GLU A 108 -2.71 2.97 15.44
C GLU A 108 -1.81 2.20 14.47
N VAL A 109 -0.94 1.34 14.99
CA VAL A 109 -0.16 0.37 14.22
C VAL A 109 -0.22 -0.99 14.92
N GLU A 110 -0.39 -2.05 14.16
CA GLU A 110 -0.56 -3.39 14.72
C GLU A 110 -0.04 -4.48 13.79
N LEU A 111 0.33 -5.62 14.37
CA LEU A 111 0.71 -6.84 13.68
C LEU A 111 -0.47 -7.82 13.70
N PHE A 112 -1.12 -8.01 12.57
CA PHE A 112 -2.27 -8.91 12.44
C PHE A 112 -1.87 -10.27 11.89
N SER A 113 -2.35 -11.35 12.49
CA SER A 113 -2.44 -12.63 11.80
C SER A 113 -3.48 -12.54 10.68
N TRP A 114 -3.42 -13.42 9.69
CA TRP A 114 -4.31 -13.39 8.53
C TRP A 114 -5.80 -13.36 8.90
N ASP A 115 -6.19 -14.14 9.90
CA ASP A 115 -7.58 -14.26 10.35
C ASP A 115 -8.06 -13.04 11.17
N GLU A 116 -7.12 -12.24 11.68
CA GLU A 116 -7.42 -11.04 12.48
C GLU A 116 -7.47 -9.77 11.65
N ILE A 117 -7.09 -9.81 10.35
CA ILE A 117 -7.11 -8.64 9.47
C ILE A 117 -8.52 -8.04 9.46
N PRO A 118 -8.66 -6.72 9.72
CA PRO A 118 -9.95 -6.05 9.75
C PRO A 118 -10.49 -5.77 8.33
N TRP A 119 -10.83 -6.82 7.59
CA TRP A 119 -11.21 -6.79 6.19
C TRP A 119 -12.28 -5.75 5.84
N ASP A 120 -13.28 -5.58 6.71
CA ASP A 120 -14.35 -4.60 6.51
C ASP A 120 -13.92 -3.14 6.73
N SER A 121 -12.72 -2.93 7.23
CA SER A 121 -12.16 -1.62 7.57
C SER A 121 -10.88 -1.29 6.81
N LEU A 122 -10.60 -1.98 5.69
CA LEU A 122 -9.47 -1.65 4.84
C LEU A 122 -9.75 -0.39 4.02
N ALA A 123 -8.73 0.47 3.87
CA ALA A 123 -8.87 1.79 3.28
C ALA A 123 -9.05 1.76 1.75
N PHE A 124 -8.31 0.90 1.04
CA PHE A 124 -8.20 0.94 -0.41
C PHE A 124 -8.26 -0.44 -1.05
N PRO A 125 -8.79 -0.55 -2.31
CA PRO A 125 -8.79 -1.82 -3.04
C PRO A 125 -7.40 -2.44 -3.20
N SER A 126 -6.38 -1.63 -3.44
CA SER A 126 -4.99 -2.09 -3.59
C SER A 126 -4.43 -2.76 -2.34
N VAL A 127 -4.93 -2.42 -1.15
CA VAL A 127 -4.56 -3.12 0.10
C VAL A 127 -5.07 -4.57 0.06
N TYR A 128 -6.32 -4.78 -0.40
CA TYR A 128 -6.86 -6.14 -0.59
C TYR A 128 -6.02 -6.93 -1.61
N TRP A 129 -5.70 -6.32 -2.75
CA TRP A 129 -4.91 -6.99 -3.79
C TRP A 129 -3.53 -7.38 -3.25
N ALA A 130 -2.83 -6.44 -2.60
CA ALA A 130 -1.52 -6.69 -2.05
C ALA A 130 -1.53 -7.78 -0.97
N LEU A 131 -2.52 -7.79 -0.07
CA LEU A 131 -2.66 -8.82 0.95
C LEU A 131 -2.92 -10.21 0.34
N HIS A 132 -3.83 -10.32 -0.64
CA HIS A 132 -4.11 -11.58 -1.30
C HIS A 132 -2.92 -12.09 -2.11
N HIS A 133 -2.26 -11.23 -2.91
CA HIS A 133 -1.06 -11.60 -3.65
C HIS A 133 0.09 -12.02 -2.73
N PHE A 134 0.21 -11.36 -1.56
CA PHE A 134 1.15 -11.79 -0.53
C PHE A 134 0.80 -13.20 -0.03
N GLN A 135 -0.45 -13.47 0.30
CA GLN A 135 -0.88 -14.79 0.78
C GLN A 135 -0.61 -15.90 -0.25
N GLU A 136 -0.78 -15.61 -1.54
CA GLU A 136 -0.48 -16.54 -2.63
C GLU A 136 1.03 -16.84 -2.75
N THR A 137 1.88 -15.88 -2.40
CA THR A 137 3.33 -15.95 -2.66
C THR A 137 4.20 -16.09 -1.41
N LYS A 138 3.64 -16.05 -0.21
CA LYS A 138 4.42 -16.03 1.05
C LYS A 138 5.42 -17.18 1.18
N ASP A 139 5.10 -18.35 0.63
CA ASP A 139 5.94 -19.56 0.68
C ASP A 139 6.75 -19.76 -0.62
N GLN A 140 6.70 -18.80 -1.56
CA GLN A 140 7.41 -18.88 -2.83
C GLN A 140 8.65 -18.00 -2.81
N ALA A 141 9.80 -18.60 -3.16
CA ALA A 141 11.05 -17.84 -3.29
C ALA A 141 11.09 -16.99 -4.57
N LEU A 142 10.40 -17.43 -5.64
CA LEU A 142 10.35 -16.76 -6.92
C LEU A 142 8.91 -16.78 -7.44
N PHE A 143 8.43 -15.63 -7.88
CA PHE A 143 7.12 -15.43 -8.52
C PHE A 143 7.19 -14.23 -9.46
N ALA A 144 6.26 -14.15 -10.41
CA ALA A 144 6.09 -12.95 -11.24
C ALA A 144 5.32 -11.88 -10.45
N PRO A 145 5.69 -10.61 -10.54
CA PRO A 145 4.91 -9.53 -9.95
C PRO A 145 3.47 -9.50 -10.50
N PHE A 146 2.52 -9.19 -9.64
CA PHE A 146 1.12 -9.06 -9.99
C PHE A 146 0.79 -7.67 -10.57
N SER A 147 -0.35 -7.57 -11.22
CA SER A 147 -1.01 -6.32 -11.59
C SER A 147 -2.37 -6.22 -10.87
N GLU A 148 -3.04 -5.09 -11.02
CA GLU A 148 -4.43 -4.95 -10.63
C GLU A 148 -5.30 -5.99 -11.36
N PRO A 149 -6.37 -6.51 -10.73
CA PRO A 149 -7.28 -7.42 -11.40
C PRO A 149 -8.06 -6.71 -12.51
N ASP A 150 -8.28 -7.40 -13.64
CA ASP A 150 -9.08 -6.89 -14.77
C ASP A 150 -10.51 -6.51 -14.35
N ASP A 151 -11.06 -7.28 -13.43
CA ASP A 151 -12.37 -7.03 -12.82
C ASP A 151 -12.21 -7.02 -11.29
N TRP A 152 -12.04 -5.83 -10.73
CA TRP A 152 -11.90 -5.66 -9.30
C TRP A 152 -13.20 -5.93 -8.51
N SER A 153 -14.36 -6.12 -9.21
CA SER A 153 -15.61 -6.56 -8.56
C SER A 153 -15.49 -7.97 -7.99
N GLN A 154 -14.49 -8.73 -8.42
CA GLN A 154 -14.19 -10.06 -7.90
C GLN A 154 -13.21 -10.04 -6.71
N THR A 155 -12.76 -8.86 -6.30
CA THR A 155 -11.92 -8.72 -5.11
C THR A 155 -12.71 -9.17 -3.87
N PRO A 156 -12.15 -10.04 -3.02
CA PRO A 156 -12.79 -10.38 -1.75
C PRO A 156 -13.10 -9.12 -0.94
N GLY A 157 -14.31 -9.01 -0.42
CA GLY A 157 -14.76 -7.79 0.28
C GLY A 157 -15.20 -6.65 -0.64
N PHE A 158 -15.30 -6.88 -1.97
CA PHE A 158 -15.68 -5.87 -2.95
C PHE A 158 -16.99 -5.14 -2.61
N GLU A 159 -18.01 -5.85 -2.14
CA GLU A 159 -19.31 -5.22 -1.81
C GLU A 159 -19.16 -4.14 -0.74
N ALA A 160 -18.37 -4.41 0.30
CA ALA A 160 -18.08 -3.44 1.35
C ALA A 160 -17.23 -2.27 0.83
N LEU A 161 -16.28 -2.55 -0.09
CA LEU A 161 -15.51 -1.53 -0.79
C LEU A 161 -16.38 -0.70 -1.73
N ALA A 162 -17.15 -1.35 -2.61
CA ALA A 162 -17.97 -0.68 -3.62
C ALA A 162 -19.00 0.26 -3.00
N ALA A 163 -19.57 -0.09 -1.85
CA ALA A 163 -20.49 0.77 -1.11
C ALA A 163 -19.83 2.09 -0.69
N ARG A 164 -18.53 2.08 -0.39
CA ARG A 164 -17.75 3.26 0.04
C ARG A 164 -17.27 4.14 -1.14
N TYR A 165 -17.12 3.54 -2.34
CA TYR A 165 -16.63 4.24 -3.54
C TYR A 165 -17.75 4.70 -4.48
N LYS A 166 -19.02 4.50 -4.11
CA LYS A 166 -20.17 5.02 -4.89
C LYS A 166 -20.37 6.53 -4.73
N ASP A 167 -19.82 7.12 -3.69
CA ASP A 167 -19.99 8.52 -3.33
C ASP A 167 -18.74 9.39 -3.63
N ASP A 168 -17.68 8.83 -4.21
CA ASP A 168 -16.49 9.49 -4.72
C ASP A 168 -16.50 9.48 -6.27
#